data_cdacdae89591ea97200daea3008fa21e
#
_entry.id   cdacdae89591ea97200daea3008fa21e
#
_cell.length_a   1.000
_cell.length_b   1.000
_cell.length_c   1.000
_cell.angle_alpha   90.00
_cell.angle_beta   90.00
_cell.angle_gamma   90.00
#
_symmetry.space_group_name_H-M   'P 1'
#
loop_
_entity.id
_entity.type
_entity.pdbx_description
1 polymer ?
#
loop_
_entity_poly.entity_id
_entity_poly.type
_entity_poly.pdbx_seq_one_letter_code
_entity_poly.pdbx_strand_id
1 'polypeptide(L)'
;QDFMELQEKKLPEDEMIVGVVCVLCNVDKEKLVRFKYKDLKDISSTLIKFLNKKPEEKELVKKVDFKGKKYGMIPNLSSISLGQFVDIEEHCKHSHKNLHKIMSVLYRPIVKEKGTRYSIESYDPDEYKEDMFKDFPILVSLSALSFFFRLGKKLPLTLSNYLVREQEKKVQRLRQLVKNGGGTT
;
A
#
# COMPACT_ATOMS: atom_id res chain seq x y z
N GLN A 1 2.19 -5.06 -12.15
CA GLN A 1 1.17 -4.51 -13.05
C GLN A 1 0.82 -5.55 -14.12
N ASP A 2 1.80 -6.05 -14.84
CA ASP A 2 1.64 -7.01 -15.94
C ASP A 2 0.97 -8.34 -15.53
N PHE A 3 1.22 -8.81 -14.29
CA PHE A 3 0.61 -10.04 -13.78
C PHE A 3 -0.91 -9.92 -13.60
N MET A 4 -1.40 -8.77 -13.15
CA MET A 4 -2.83 -8.53 -12.96
C MET A 4 -3.54 -8.35 -14.32
N GLU A 5 -2.88 -7.67 -15.24
CA GLU A 5 -3.37 -7.57 -16.62
C GLU A 5 -3.46 -8.95 -17.30
N LEU A 6 -2.51 -9.85 -16.97
CA LEU A 6 -2.54 -11.22 -17.45
C LEU A 6 -3.76 -11.99 -16.90
N GLN A 7 -4.14 -11.78 -15.64
CA GLN A 7 -5.30 -12.43 -15.02
C GLN A 7 -6.64 -11.90 -15.56
N GLU A 8 -6.69 -10.62 -15.95
CA GLU A 8 -7.89 -10.03 -16.57
C GLU A 8 -8.15 -10.58 -17.99
N LYS A 9 -7.08 -10.99 -18.70
CA LYS A 9 -7.18 -11.66 -19.99
C LYS A 9 -7.54 -13.13 -19.75
N LYS A 10 -8.74 -13.55 -20.12
CA LYS A 10 -9.17 -14.96 -20.09
C LYS A 10 -8.39 -15.78 -21.13
N LEU A 11 -7.10 -16.00 -20.83
CA LEU A 11 -6.19 -16.76 -21.70
C LEU A 11 -6.38 -18.27 -21.51
N PRO A 12 -6.08 -19.07 -22.54
CA PRO A 12 -5.94 -20.53 -22.40
C PRO A 12 -4.91 -20.88 -21.31
N GLU A 13 -5.05 -22.08 -20.70
CA GLU A 13 -4.21 -22.51 -19.56
C GLU A 13 -2.71 -22.47 -19.88
N ASP A 14 -2.33 -22.92 -21.06
CA ASP A 14 -0.94 -22.94 -21.54
C ASP A 14 -0.36 -21.53 -21.74
N GLU A 15 -1.11 -20.61 -22.29
CA GLU A 15 -0.71 -19.21 -22.42
C GLU A 15 -0.62 -18.51 -21.06
N MET A 16 -1.53 -18.84 -20.14
CA MET A 16 -1.49 -18.34 -18.78
C MET A 16 -0.23 -18.81 -18.04
N ILE A 17 0.12 -20.10 -18.14
CA ILE A 17 1.33 -20.67 -17.53
C ILE A 17 2.58 -19.94 -18.02
N VAL A 18 2.73 -19.79 -19.33
CA VAL A 18 3.86 -19.08 -19.94
C VAL A 18 3.87 -17.62 -19.51
N GLY A 19 2.74 -16.94 -19.56
CA GLY A 19 2.60 -15.54 -19.15
C GLY A 19 2.99 -15.31 -17.69
N VAL A 20 2.54 -16.16 -16.77
CA VAL A 20 2.88 -16.09 -15.34
C VAL A 20 4.39 -16.19 -15.14
N VAL A 21 5.04 -17.15 -15.80
CA VAL A 21 6.51 -17.33 -15.67
C VAL A 21 7.26 -16.15 -16.27
N CYS A 22 6.85 -15.67 -17.46
CA CYS A 22 7.46 -14.49 -18.08
C CYS A 22 7.43 -13.28 -17.15
N VAL A 23 6.24 -12.96 -16.64
CA VAL A 23 6.04 -11.75 -15.84
C VAL A 23 6.71 -11.84 -14.47
N LEU A 24 6.53 -12.95 -13.76
CA LEU A 24 7.04 -13.07 -12.39
C LEU A 24 8.53 -13.39 -12.28
N CYS A 25 9.08 -14.06 -13.28
CA CYS A 25 10.51 -14.37 -13.33
C CYS A 25 11.31 -13.37 -14.19
N ASN A 26 10.63 -12.41 -14.82
CA ASN A 26 11.25 -11.45 -15.75
C ASN A 26 12.03 -12.12 -16.86
N VAL A 27 11.43 -13.13 -17.51
CA VAL A 27 12.04 -13.95 -18.57
C VAL A 27 11.24 -13.77 -19.86
N ASP A 28 11.97 -13.58 -20.96
CA ASP A 28 11.35 -13.46 -22.29
C ASP A 28 10.71 -14.79 -22.74
N LYS A 29 9.56 -14.70 -23.40
CA LYS A 29 8.81 -15.86 -23.90
C LYS A 29 9.68 -16.79 -24.78
N GLU A 30 10.56 -16.19 -25.57
CA GLU A 30 11.46 -16.90 -26.49
C GLU A 30 12.44 -17.83 -25.74
N LYS A 31 12.86 -17.47 -24.54
CA LYS A 31 13.73 -18.30 -23.71
C LYS A 31 12.98 -19.50 -23.13
N LEU A 32 11.67 -19.37 -22.91
CA LEU A 32 10.84 -20.42 -22.32
C LEU A 32 10.51 -21.54 -23.30
N VAL A 33 10.62 -21.33 -24.61
CA VAL A 33 10.39 -22.36 -25.64
C VAL A 33 11.28 -23.59 -25.46
N ARG A 34 12.45 -23.43 -24.82
CA ARG A 34 13.39 -24.53 -24.55
C ARG A 34 13.09 -25.33 -23.28
N PHE A 35 12.15 -24.87 -22.46
CA PHE A 35 11.80 -25.55 -21.21
C PHE A 35 10.76 -26.65 -21.49
N LYS A 36 10.80 -27.70 -20.68
CA LYS A 36 9.74 -28.71 -20.71
C LYS A 36 8.45 -28.10 -20.18
N TYR A 37 7.35 -28.36 -20.83
CA TYR A 37 6.02 -27.85 -20.41
C TYR A 37 5.67 -28.20 -18.95
N LYS A 38 6.04 -29.41 -18.51
CA LYS A 38 5.87 -29.84 -17.10
C LYS A 38 6.58 -28.91 -16.13
N ASP A 39 7.84 -28.56 -16.41
CA ASP A 39 8.64 -27.69 -15.54
C ASP A 39 8.03 -26.29 -15.46
N LEU A 40 7.55 -25.75 -16.58
CA LEU A 40 6.84 -24.48 -16.61
C LEU A 40 5.54 -24.51 -15.79
N LYS A 41 4.79 -25.60 -15.84
CA LYS A 41 3.57 -25.81 -15.07
C LYS A 41 3.88 -25.87 -13.57
N ASP A 42 4.94 -26.58 -13.16
CA ASP A 42 5.37 -26.70 -11.76
C ASP A 42 5.85 -25.34 -11.21
N ILE A 43 6.65 -24.61 -12.00
CA ILE A 43 7.09 -23.25 -11.65
C ILE A 43 5.89 -22.32 -11.51
N SER A 44 5.00 -22.27 -12.52
CA SER A 44 3.80 -21.42 -12.49
C SER A 44 2.91 -21.73 -11.30
N SER A 45 2.64 -23.02 -11.01
CA SER A 45 1.82 -23.42 -9.87
C SER A 45 2.45 -23.00 -8.53
N THR A 46 3.77 -23.09 -8.41
CA THR A 46 4.52 -22.68 -7.22
C THR A 46 4.44 -21.16 -7.03
N LEU A 47 4.60 -20.40 -8.10
CA LEU A 47 4.48 -18.94 -8.08
C LEU A 47 3.06 -18.49 -7.70
N ILE A 48 2.03 -19.12 -8.30
CA ILE A 48 0.63 -18.81 -7.98
C ILE A 48 0.30 -19.16 -6.52
N LYS A 49 0.74 -20.34 -6.04
CA LYS A 49 0.58 -20.71 -4.62
C LYS A 49 1.26 -19.72 -3.69
N PHE A 50 2.42 -19.23 -4.07
CA PHE A 50 3.16 -18.22 -3.29
C PHE A 50 2.42 -16.87 -3.25
N LEU A 51 1.86 -16.43 -4.37
CA LEU A 51 1.07 -15.18 -4.45
C LEU A 51 -0.25 -15.31 -3.68
N ASN A 52 -0.89 -16.48 -3.76
CA ASN A 52 -2.17 -16.74 -3.09
C ASN A 52 -2.03 -17.08 -1.60
N LYS A 53 -0.79 -17.27 -1.09
CA LYS A 53 -0.60 -17.38 0.36
C LYS A 53 -1.17 -16.16 1.04
N LYS A 54 -2.16 -16.38 1.90
CA LYS A 54 -2.79 -15.32 2.69
C LYS A 54 -1.69 -14.52 3.40
N PRO A 55 -1.67 -13.21 3.23
CA PRO A 55 -0.68 -12.34 3.86
C PRO A 55 -0.78 -12.30 5.39
N GLU A 56 -1.79 -12.95 5.97
CA GLU A 56 -2.09 -12.95 7.40
C GLU A 56 -0.93 -13.43 8.29
N GLU A 57 0.03 -14.14 7.71
CA GLU A 57 1.18 -14.69 8.44
C GLU A 57 2.48 -13.91 8.24
N LYS A 58 2.48 -12.85 7.45
CA LYS A 58 3.71 -12.08 7.21
C LYS A 58 3.75 -10.87 8.15
N GLU A 59 4.80 -10.82 8.97
CA GLU A 59 5.11 -9.61 9.73
C GLU A 59 5.27 -8.42 8.78
N LEU A 60 4.67 -7.31 9.18
CA LEU A 60 4.78 -6.05 8.47
C LEU A 60 6.25 -5.60 8.41
N VAL A 61 6.80 -5.48 7.22
CA VAL A 61 8.14 -4.96 7.00
C VAL A 61 8.12 -3.45 7.16
N LYS A 62 8.53 -2.97 8.34
CA LYS A 62 8.51 -1.53 8.65
C LYS A 62 9.62 -0.73 8.00
N LYS A 63 10.74 -1.36 7.67
CA LYS A 63 11.92 -0.70 7.08
C LYS A 63 12.41 -1.55 5.92
N VAL A 64 12.82 -0.91 4.83
CA VAL A 64 13.32 -1.57 3.63
C VAL A 64 14.39 -0.72 2.97
N ASP A 65 15.46 -1.37 2.52
CA ASP A 65 16.47 -0.73 1.68
C ASP A 65 16.00 -0.79 0.22
N PHE A 66 15.84 0.36 -0.41
CA PHE A 66 15.32 0.48 -1.76
C PHE A 66 16.07 1.58 -2.52
N LYS A 67 16.63 1.22 -3.70
CA LYS A 67 17.40 2.14 -4.57
C LYS A 67 18.45 2.95 -3.79
N GLY A 68 19.17 2.30 -2.88
CA GLY A 68 20.27 2.89 -2.11
C GLY A 68 19.85 3.82 -0.96
N LYS A 69 18.54 3.90 -0.65
CA LYS A 69 18.01 4.65 0.49
C LYS A 69 17.20 3.75 1.40
N LYS A 70 17.19 4.05 2.70
CA LYS A 70 16.29 3.40 3.65
C LYS A 70 14.92 4.05 3.63
N TYR A 71 13.90 3.25 3.41
CA TYR A 71 12.50 3.65 3.48
C TYR A 71 11.86 3.07 4.73
N GLY A 72 11.01 3.85 5.36
CA GLY A 72 10.21 3.44 6.50
C GLY A 72 8.72 3.57 6.21
N MET A 73 7.95 2.60 6.65
CA MET A 73 6.50 2.73 6.65
C MET A 73 6.08 3.83 7.64
N ILE A 74 4.96 4.47 7.40
CA ILE A 74 4.37 5.44 8.32
C ILE A 74 4.40 4.86 9.75
N PRO A 75 5.15 5.47 10.70
CA PRO A 75 5.36 4.88 12.03
C PRO A 75 4.07 4.78 12.85
N ASN A 76 3.17 5.72 12.66
CA ASN A 76 1.90 5.79 13.38
C ASN A 76 0.76 6.13 12.42
N LEU A 77 -0.08 5.16 12.13
CA LEU A 77 -1.22 5.35 11.22
C LEU A 77 -2.32 6.24 11.79
N SER A 78 -2.37 6.44 13.10
CA SER A 78 -3.31 7.40 13.70
C SER A 78 -2.90 8.87 13.48
N SER A 79 -1.68 9.12 13.01
CA SER A 79 -1.17 10.44 12.64
C SER A 79 -1.13 10.70 11.13
N ILE A 80 -1.78 9.85 10.33
CA ILE A 80 -1.94 10.06 8.89
C ILE A 80 -2.68 11.38 8.65
N SER A 81 -2.16 12.22 7.75
CA SER A 81 -2.84 13.44 7.32
C SER A 81 -4.08 13.11 6.50
N LEU A 82 -5.01 14.05 6.43
CA LEU A 82 -6.22 13.88 5.60
C LEU A 82 -5.84 13.62 4.12
N GLY A 83 -4.86 14.36 3.58
CA GLY A 83 -4.39 14.16 2.20
C GLY A 83 -3.88 12.75 1.97
N GLN A 84 -2.99 12.25 2.84
CA GLN A 84 -2.50 10.86 2.75
C GLN A 84 -3.63 9.84 2.80
N PHE A 85 -4.63 10.06 3.65
CA PHE A 85 -5.77 9.16 3.77
C PHE A 85 -6.60 9.14 2.49
N VAL A 86 -6.90 10.30 1.93
CA VAL A 86 -7.67 10.45 0.68
C VAL A 86 -6.94 9.76 -0.48
N ASP A 87 -5.64 9.98 -0.62
CA ASP A 87 -4.85 9.39 -1.69
C ASP A 87 -4.76 7.86 -1.57
N ILE A 88 -4.58 7.35 -0.35
CA ILE A 88 -4.61 5.90 -0.12
C ILE A 88 -5.99 5.32 -0.46
N GLU A 89 -7.08 5.96 -0.02
CA GLU A 89 -8.43 5.50 -0.29
C GLU A 89 -8.73 5.48 -1.80
N GLU A 90 -8.34 6.52 -2.52
CA GLU A 90 -8.52 6.60 -3.96
C GLU A 90 -7.72 5.52 -4.68
N HIS A 91 -6.44 5.35 -4.33
CA HIS A 91 -5.60 4.33 -4.95
C HIS A 91 -6.05 2.90 -4.61
N CYS A 92 -6.65 2.68 -3.44
CA CYS A 92 -7.21 1.38 -3.05
C CYS A 92 -8.42 0.95 -3.87
N LYS A 93 -9.14 1.85 -4.53
CA LYS A 93 -10.25 1.49 -5.44
C LYS A 93 -9.79 0.58 -6.57
N HIS A 94 -8.55 0.77 -7.04
CA HIS A 94 -7.89 -0.05 -8.05
C HIS A 94 -6.51 -0.49 -7.55
N SER A 95 -6.46 -1.15 -6.39
CA SER A 95 -5.23 -1.46 -5.68
C SER A 95 -4.21 -2.24 -6.50
N HIS A 96 -4.66 -3.13 -7.39
CA HIS A 96 -3.79 -3.89 -8.28
C HIS A 96 -3.04 -3.01 -9.30
N LYS A 97 -3.68 -1.97 -9.83
CA LYS A 97 -3.05 -1.01 -10.77
C LYS A 97 -2.23 0.06 -10.04
N ASN A 98 -2.65 0.40 -8.84
CA ASN A 98 -2.12 1.52 -8.07
C ASN A 98 -1.23 1.09 -6.89
N LEU A 99 -0.79 -0.19 -6.85
CA LEU A 99 0.01 -0.69 -5.72
C LEU A 99 1.27 0.16 -5.47
N HIS A 100 1.96 0.56 -6.54
CA HIS A 100 3.14 1.43 -6.46
C HIS A 100 2.79 2.80 -5.85
N LYS A 101 1.63 3.36 -6.18
CA LYS A 101 1.12 4.61 -5.62
C LYS A 101 0.80 4.48 -4.13
N ILE A 102 0.13 3.40 -3.73
CA ILE A 102 -0.14 3.11 -2.33
C ILE A 102 1.18 2.98 -1.55
N MET A 103 2.16 2.27 -2.11
CA MET A 103 3.46 2.10 -1.46
C MET A 103 4.22 3.41 -1.31
N SER A 104 4.14 4.31 -2.26
CA SER A 104 4.78 5.61 -2.19
C SER A 104 4.18 6.50 -1.09
N VAL A 105 2.87 6.42 -0.84
CA VAL A 105 2.24 7.09 0.33
C VAL A 105 2.68 6.46 1.65
N LEU A 106 2.71 5.12 1.71
CA LEU A 106 2.99 4.39 2.93
C LEU A 106 4.45 4.37 3.34
N TYR A 107 5.39 4.32 2.37
CA TYR A 107 6.83 4.26 2.59
C TYR A 107 7.52 5.52 2.09
N ARG A 108 8.29 6.14 2.96
CA ARG A 108 9.09 7.33 2.63
C ARG A 108 10.50 7.19 3.19
N PRO A 109 11.46 7.95 2.63
CA PRO A 109 12.82 7.95 3.14
C PRO A 109 12.87 8.20 4.65
N ILE A 110 13.71 7.45 5.35
CA ILE A 110 13.95 7.65 6.78
C ILE A 110 14.90 8.84 6.95
N VAL A 111 14.45 9.85 7.70
CA VAL A 111 15.24 11.07 7.98
C VAL A 111 16.04 10.93 9.26
N LYS A 112 15.46 10.30 10.28
CA LYS A 112 16.12 10.07 11.57
C LYS A 112 15.78 8.67 12.05
N GLU A 113 16.78 7.99 12.59
CA GLU A 113 16.63 6.66 13.17
C GLU A 113 17.35 6.59 14.51
N LYS A 114 16.67 6.04 15.54
CA LYS A 114 17.24 5.77 16.85
C LYS A 114 16.70 4.44 17.38
N GLY A 115 17.50 3.39 17.26
CA GLY A 115 17.10 2.02 17.60
C GLY A 115 15.91 1.55 16.77
N THR A 116 14.82 1.21 17.43
CA THR A 116 13.58 0.76 16.74
C THR A 116 12.71 1.92 16.23
N ARG A 117 12.92 3.12 16.74
CA ARG A 117 12.14 4.32 16.37
C ARG A 117 12.79 5.03 15.20
N TYR A 118 11.95 5.51 14.28
CA TYR A 118 12.39 6.30 13.13
C TYR A 118 11.35 7.36 12.77
N SER A 119 11.81 8.40 12.07
CA SER A 119 10.96 9.38 11.41
C SER A 119 11.21 9.33 9.91
N ILE A 120 10.18 9.58 9.14
CA ILE A 120 10.20 9.60 7.69
C ILE A 120 10.00 11.03 7.19
N GLU A 121 10.37 11.28 5.94
CA GLU A 121 10.11 12.56 5.26
C GLU A 121 8.64 12.94 5.34
N SER A 122 8.36 14.25 5.36
CA SER A 122 7.01 14.79 5.30
C SER A 122 6.30 14.32 4.03
N TYR A 123 4.99 14.18 4.11
CA TYR A 123 4.20 13.90 2.94
C TYR A 123 3.99 15.17 2.12
N ASP A 124 4.39 15.12 0.86
CA ASP A 124 4.14 16.17 -0.11
C ASP A 124 3.51 15.53 -1.36
N PRO A 125 2.24 15.83 -1.67
CA PRO A 125 1.57 15.26 -2.84
C PRO A 125 2.20 15.72 -4.18
N ASP A 126 2.87 16.87 -4.22
CA ASP A 126 3.44 17.44 -5.43
C ASP A 126 4.85 16.88 -5.74
N GLU A 127 5.58 16.38 -4.74
CA GLU A 127 6.90 15.76 -4.92
C GLU A 127 6.87 14.25 -5.22
N TYR A 128 5.75 13.73 -5.62
CA TYR A 128 5.49 12.30 -5.73
C TYR A 128 6.29 11.63 -6.86
N LYS A 129 7.20 10.75 -6.49
CA LYS A 129 7.93 9.87 -7.42
C LYS A 129 7.26 8.49 -7.50
N GLU A 130 5.96 8.46 -7.83
CA GLU A 130 5.16 7.23 -7.90
C GLU A 130 5.80 6.15 -8.78
N ASP A 131 6.34 6.55 -9.93
CA ASP A 131 6.95 5.65 -10.91
C ASP A 131 8.16 4.90 -10.36
N MET A 132 8.90 5.49 -9.42
CA MET A 132 10.02 4.83 -8.77
C MET A 132 9.58 3.59 -7.99
N PHE A 133 8.36 3.59 -7.46
CA PHE A 133 7.81 2.50 -6.66
C PHE A 133 7.26 1.34 -7.49
N LYS A 134 7.29 1.41 -8.81
CA LYS A 134 6.96 0.25 -9.68
C LYS A 134 7.91 -0.93 -9.44
N ASP A 135 9.16 -0.64 -9.08
CA ASP A 135 10.18 -1.66 -8.75
C ASP A 135 10.21 -2.00 -7.24
N PHE A 136 9.27 -1.48 -6.45
CA PHE A 136 9.29 -1.72 -5.01
C PHE A 136 9.06 -3.20 -4.68
N PRO A 137 9.76 -3.79 -3.69
CA PRO A 137 9.69 -5.21 -3.41
C PRO A 137 8.25 -5.69 -3.17
N ILE A 138 7.79 -6.61 -4.02
CA ILE A 138 6.40 -7.09 -4.00
C ILE A 138 5.98 -7.69 -2.66
N LEU A 139 6.90 -8.40 -1.98
CA LEU A 139 6.61 -9.00 -0.67
C LEU A 139 6.35 -7.94 0.41
N VAL A 140 7.12 -6.86 0.38
CA VAL A 140 6.93 -5.71 1.26
C VAL A 140 5.60 -5.05 0.97
N SER A 141 5.30 -4.84 -0.31
CA SER A 141 4.05 -4.24 -0.78
C SER A 141 2.82 -5.04 -0.34
N LEU A 142 2.84 -6.36 -0.53
CA LEU A 142 1.73 -7.24 -0.14
C LEU A 142 1.55 -7.29 1.38
N SER A 143 2.63 -7.32 2.16
CA SER A 143 2.54 -7.32 3.63
C SER A 143 1.95 -6.01 4.14
N ALA A 144 2.37 -4.87 3.58
CA ALA A 144 1.87 -3.55 3.93
C ALA A 144 0.40 -3.38 3.53
N LEU A 145 0.03 -3.79 2.32
CA LEU A 145 -1.35 -3.73 1.83
C LEU A 145 -2.30 -4.54 2.72
N SER A 146 -1.91 -5.78 3.07
CA SER A 146 -2.68 -6.62 3.98
C SER A 146 -2.83 -6.04 5.36
N PHE A 147 -1.75 -5.50 5.90
CA PHE A 147 -1.78 -4.80 7.18
C PHE A 147 -2.72 -3.60 7.11
N PHE A 148 -2.63 -2.80 6.06
CA PHE A 148 -3.47 -1.63 5.87
C PHE A 148 -4.95 -2.01 5.71
N PHE A 149 -5.29 -3.04 4.93
CA PHE A 149 -6.68 -3.50 4.80
C PHE A 149 -7.25 -4.11 6.09
N ARG A 150 -6.43 -4.77 6.90
CA ARG A 150 -6.88 -5.22 8.25
C ARG A 150 -7.21 -4.05 9.15
N LEU A 151 -6.43 -2.98 9.09
CA LEU A 151 -6.71 -1.74 9.80
C LEU A 151 -7.86 -0.98 9.17
N GLY A 152 -7.97 -0.96 7.84
CA GLY A 152 -8.99 -0.25 7.09
C GLY A 152 -10.42 -0.73 7.39
N LYS A 153 -10.59 -1.98 7.81
CA LYS A 153 -11.87 -2.43 8.41
C LYS A 153 -12.21 -1.71 9.73
N LYS A 154 -11.19 -1.15 10.41
CA LYS A 154 -11.35 -0.38 11.66
C LYS A 154 -11.21 1.15 11.44
N LEU A 155 -10.49 1.57 10.40
CA LEU A 155 -10.21 2.97 10.10
C LEU A 155 -11.45 3.83 9.73
N PRO A 156 -12.41 3.37 8.92
CA PRO A 156 -13.62 4.15 8.64
C PRO A 156 -14.39 4.49 9.90
N LEU A 157 -14.49 3.54 10.83
CA LEU A 157 -15.12 3.76 12.14
C LEU A 157 -14.31 4.74 13.00
N THR A 158 -12.98 4.67 12.95
CA THR A 158 -12.09 5.54 13.75
C THR A 158 -12.05 6.95 13.18
N LEU A 159 -12.02 7.11 11.85
CA LEU A 159 -12.04 8.42 11.19
C LEU A 159 -13.42 9.08 11.32
N SER A 160 -14.50 8.34 11.12
CA SER A 160 -15.85 8.82 11.38
C SER A 160 -16.00 9.30 12.82
N ASN A 161 -15.53 8.51 13.79
CA ASN A 161 -15.54 8.90 15.20
C ASN A 161 -14.64 10.10 15.50
N TYR A 162 -13.48 10.22 14.81
CA TYR A 162 -12.61 11.39 14.93
C TYR A 162 -13.29 12.66 14.38
N LEU A 163 -13.86 12.60 13.19
CA LEU A 163 -14.57 13.74 12.57
C LEU A 163 -15.78 14.17 13.41
N VAL A 164 -16.54 13.21 13.93
CA VAL A 164 -17.66 13.50 14.84
C VAL A 164 -17.16 14.22 16.11
N ARG A 165 -16.09 13.71 16.75
CA ARG A 165 -15.50 14.36 17.94
C ARG A 165 -14.96 15.77 17.67
N GLU A 166 -14.34 15.99 16.50
CA GLU A 166 -13.85 17.32 16.12
C GLU A 166 -15.00 18.29 15.84
N GLN A 167 -16.09 17.84 15.23
CA GLN A 167 -17.30 18.65 15.06
C GLN A 167 -17.96 18.98 16.42
N GLU A 168 -18.07 18.00 17.30
CA GLU A 168 -18.59 18.22 18.67
C GLU A 168 -17.75 19.23 19.43
N LYS A 169 -16.42 19.16 19.37
CA LYS A 169 -15.53 20.17 19.98
C LYS A 169 -15.74 21.57 19.39
N LYS A 170 -15.91 21.68 18.07
CA LYS A 170 -16.23 22.98 17.43
C LYS A 170 -17.57 23.53 17.90
N VAL A 171 -18.59 22.70 17.95
CA VAL A 171 -19.91 23.09 18.45
C VAL A 171 -19.86 23.51 19.92
N GLN A 172 -19.12 22.79 20.76
CA GLN A 172 -18.92 23.17 22.16
C GLN A 172 -18.20 24.52 22.32
N ARG A 173 -17.13 24.75 21.52
CA ARG A 173 -16.44 26.06 21.51
C ARG A 173 -17.37 27.20 21.08
N LEU A 174 -18.17 27.00 20.05
CA LEU A 174 -19.16 27.99 19.61
C LEU A 174 -20.21 28.26 20.69
N ARG A 175 -20.75 27.24 21.35
CA ARG A 175 -21.69 27.39 22.45
C ARG A 175 -21.09 28.14 23.65
N GLN A 176 -19.81 27.93 23.97
CA GLN A 176 -19.11 28.67 25.00
C GLN A 176 -18.94 30.16 24.64
N LEU A 177 -18.58 30.45 23.38
CA LEU A 177 -18.45 31.81 22.88
C LEU A 177 -19.78 32.56 22.93
N VAL A 178 -20.86 31.90 22.53
CA VAL A 178 -22.24 32.51 22.61
C VAL A 178 -22.67 32.75 24.08
N LYS A 179 -22.33 31.83 24.99
CA LYS A 179 -22.61 32.02 26.43
C LYS A 179 -21.80 33.16 27.06
N ASN A 180 -20.55 33.34 26.64
CA ASN A 180 -19.70 34.40 27.17
C ASN A 180 -19.85 35.74 26.44
N GLY A 181 -20.51 35.79 25.26
CA GLY A 181 -20.80 37.02 24.51
C GLY A 181 -22.17 37.62 24.76
N GLY A 182 -22.98 37.00 25.61
CA GLY A 182 -24.37 37.45 25.91
C GLY A 182 -24.52 38.33 27.16
N GLY A 183 -23.46 38.97 27.62
CA GLY A 183 -23.47 39.79 28.83
C GLY A 183 -22.96 41.20 28.61
N THR A 184 -23.66 42.00 27.81
CA THR A 184 -23.60 43.49 27.89
C THR A 184 -24.91 44.08 27.37
N THR A 185 -25.80 44.34 28.28
CA THR A 185 -26.76 45.44 28.20
C THR A 185 -26.64 46.22 29.49
#